data_a7ed5c8de2e0bf4bbf62ae7ffe107e65
#
_entry.id   a7ed5c8de2e0bf4bbf62ae7ffe107e65
#
_cell.length_a   1.000
_cell.length_b   1.000
_cell.length_c   1.000
_cell.angle_alpha   90.00
_cell.angle_beta   90.00
_cell.angle_gamma   90.00
#
_symmetry.space_group_name_H-M   'P 1'
#
loop_
_entity.id
_entity.type
_entity.pdbx_description
1 polymer ?
#
loop_
_entity_poly.entity_id
_entity_poly.type
_entity_poly.pdbx_seq_one_letter_code
_entity_poly.pdbx_strand_id
1 'polypeptide(L)'
;MGYVRRKMEKIKKILNRIFIDGLGGMALGLFSTLIIGTIIAQIGTFIGGDIGSYINGAANVAKTLTGAGIGVGVAVKLGSSPLVTIAAAVSGMIGAFPTVNSMSAFALGKPGEPLGAFVAAYVAIEIGRLVSGKTKVDIIVTPFACIASGAAVGYVIGPPISAFMMWLGNLVNINVEQHPVIGGILISVLMGMILTLPISSAAIGVSMGITGVAAGAATIGCCCQMVGFAVASYRENKMGGLIAQ
;
A
#
# COMPACT_ATOMS: atom_id res chain seq x y z
N MET A 1 -37.65 13.24 -1.64
CA MET A 1 -36.57 12.99 -2.62
C MET A 1 -35.24 13.70 -2.25
N GLY A 2 -35.22 14.92 -1.74
CA GLY A 2 -33.98 15.66 -1.41
C GLY A 2 -33.11 15.05 -0.29
N TYR A 3 -33.66 14.40 0.72
CA TYR A 3 -32.93 13.79 1.84
C TYR A 3 -32.10 12.56 1.41
N VAL A 4 -32.67 11.69 0.62
CA VAL A 4 -32.01 10.47 0.09
C VAL A 4 -30.85 10.87 -0.83
N ARG A 5 -31.05 11.87 -1.70
CA ARG A 5 -30.01 12.38 -2.60
C ARG A 5 -28.83 12.97 -1.83
N ARG A 6 -29.06 13.80 -0.80
CA ARG A 6 -27.99 14.34 0.06
C ARG A 6 -27.24 13.26 0.83
N LYS A 7 -27.92 12.19 1.27
CA LYS A 7 -27.29 11.05 1.95
C LYS A 7 -26.41 10.27 1.00
N MET A 8 -26.88 10.03 -0.22
CA MET A 8 -26.08 9.35 -1.26
C MET A 8 -24.84 10.16 -1.67
N GLU A 9 -24.96 11.48 -1.81
CA GLU A 9 -23.81 12.35 -2.11
C GLU A 9 -22.75 12.32 -0.99
N LYS A 10 -23.17 12.32 0.28
CA LYS A 10 -22.24 12.17 1.42
C LYS A 10 -21.53 10.80 1.40
N ILE A 11 -22.27 9.71 1.17
CA ILE A 11 -21.69 8.37 1.07
C ILE A 11 -20.70 8.30 -0.08
N LYS A 12 -21.06 8.80 -1.26
CA LYS A 12 -20.19 8.85 -2.44
C LYS A 12 -18.92 9.66 -2.15
N LYS A 13 -19.01 10.78 -1.45
CA LYS A 13 -17.84 11.58 -1.06
C LYS A 13 -16.92 10.85 -0.10
N ILE A 14 -17.47 10.12 0.88
CA ILE A 14 -16.68 9.29 1.80
C ILE A 14 -16.01 8.13 1.06
N LEU A 15 -16.75 7.44 0.20
CA LEU A 15 -16.20 6.34 -0.59
C LEU A 15 -15.08 6.82 -1.52
N ASN A 16 -15.28 7.93 -2.24
CA ASN A 16 -14.25 8.51 -3.09
C ASN A 16 -13.00 8.88 -2.29
N ARG A 17 -13.17 9.44 -1.11
CA ARG A 17 -12.07 9.82 -0.23
C ARG A 17 -11.27 8.61 0.26
N ILE A 18 -11.92 7.48 0.57
CA ILE A 18 -11.24 6.26 1.00
C ILE A 18 -10.61 5.56 -0.21
N PHE A 19 -11.42 5.29 -1.25
CA PHE A 19 -11.01 4.41 -2.36
C PHE A 19 -10.20 5.12 -3.44
N ILE A 20 -10.40 6.41 -3.67
CA ILE A 20 -9.62 7.15 -4.67
C ILE A 20 -8.45 7.87 -4.01
N ASP A 21 -8.73 8.76 -3.03
CA ASP A 21 -7.68 9.56 -2.42
C ASP A 21 -6.81 8.72 -1.47
N GLY A 22 -7.44 7.93 -0.59
CA GLY A 22 -6.74 7.10 0.38
C GLY A 22 -5.89 6.03 -0.28
N LEU A 23 -6.48 5.18 -1.14
CA LEU A 23 -5.72 4.14 -1.84
C LEU A 23 -4.73 4.71 -2.85
N GLY A 24 -5.03 5.85 -3.49
CA GLY A 24 -4.07 6.57 -4.31
C GLY A 24 -2.86 7.05 -3.50
N GLY A 25 -3.08 7.54 -2.27
CA GLY A 25 -2.01 7.88 -1.32
C GLY A 25 -1.19 6.66 -0.89
N MET A 26 -1.85 5.54 -0.61
CA MET A 26 -1.20 4.26 -0.33
C MET A 26 -0.29 3.82 -1.49
N ALA A 27 -0.77 3.93 -2.73
CA ALA A 27 0.02 3.58 -3.91
C ALA A 27 1.27 4.44 -4.05
N LEU A 28 1.18 5.76 -3.81
CA LEU A 28 2.34 6.66 -3.81
C LEU A 28 3.38 6.26 -2.76
N GLY A 29 2.94 5.94 -1.55
CA GLY A 29 3.80 5.48 -0.47
C GLY A 29 4.51 4.17 -0.81
N LEU A 30 3.78 3.18 -1.33
CA LEU A 30 4.33 1.90 -1.77
C LEU A 30 5.35 2.06 -2.90
N PHE A 31 5.02 2.87 -3.90
CA PHE A 31 5.92 3.12 -5.02
C PHE A 31 7.24 3.71 -4.54
N SER A 32 7.17 4.77 -3.71
CA SER A 32 8.35 5.49 -3.24
C SER A 32 9.25 4.69 -2.30
N THR A 33 8.72 3.69 -1.62
CA THR A 33 9.47 2.89 -0.63
C THR A 33 9.74 1.46 -1.14
N LEU A 34 8.70 0.65 -1.32
CA LEU A 34 8.84 -0.76 -1.63
C LEU A 34 9.36 -0.97 -3.07
N ILE A 35 8.74 -0.33 -4.06
CA ILE A 35 9.09 -0.55 -5.47
C ILE A 35 10.47 0.03 -5.76
N ILE A 36 10.73 1.27 -5.40
CA ILE A 36 12.06 1.89 -5.57
C ILE A 36 13.11 1.16 -4.74
N GLY A 37 12.81 0.76 -3.51
CA GLY A 37 13.71 -0.03 -2.69
C GLY A 37 14.06 -1.38 -3.33
N THR A 38 13.10 -2.03 -4.00
CA THR A 38 13.34 -3.28 -4.72
C THR A 38 14.23 -3.05 -5.96
N ILE A 39 14.01 -1.98 -6.71
CA ILE A 39 14.84 -1.61 -7.86
C ILE A 39 16.29 -1.35 -7.41
N ILE A 40 16.48 -0.56 -6.35
CA ILE A 40 17.81 -0.28 -5.77
C ILE A 40 18.50 -1.58 -5.33
N ALA A 41 17.75 -2.50 -4.70
CA ALA A 41 18.29 -3.81 -4.29
C ALA A 41 18.79 -4.63 -5.50
N GLN A 42 18.05 -4.63 -6.62
CA GLN A 42 18.49 -5.31 -7.84
C GLN A 42 19.78 -4.70 -8.38
N ILE A 43 19.89 -3.37 -8.42
CA ILE A 43 21.12 -2.67 -8.82
C ILE A 43 22.29 -3.06 -7.92
N GLY A 44 22.08 -3.08 -6.60
CA GLY A 44 23.10 -3.53 -5.64
C GLY A 44 23.55 -4.98 -5.87
N THR A 45 22.61 -5.86 -6.23
CA THR A 45 22.90 -7.27 -6.55
C THR A 45 23.71 -7.39 -7.83
N PHE A 46 23.43 -6.59 -8.86
CA PHE A 46 24.21 -6.58 -10.11
C PHE A 46 25.63 -6.05 -9.94
N ILE A 47 25.83 -5.02 -9.10
CA ILE A 47 27.15 -4.46 -8.85
C ILE A 47 28.00 -5.42 -8.01
N GLY A 48 27.42 -6.08 -7.00
CA GLY A 48 28.12 -6.99 -6.12
C GLY A 48 29.19 -6.35 -5.25
N GLY A 49 29.96 -7.16 -4.52
CA GLY A 49 31.04 -6.71 -3.65
C GLY A 49 30.58 -5.79 -2.52
N ASP A 50 31.52 -5.02 -1.96
CA ASP A 50 31.24 -4.13 -0.82
C ASP A 50 30.29 -3.00 -1.20
N ILE A 51 30.46 -2.40 -2.39
CA ILE A 51 29.59 -1.33 -2.89
C ILE A 51 28.16 -1.85 -3.05
N GLY A 52 27.97 -3.04 -3.64
CA GLY A 52 26.66 -3.68 -3.74
C GLY A 52 26.01 -3.91 -2.38
N SER A 53 26.80 -4.26 -1.35
CA SER A 53 26.31 -4.44 0.02
C SER A 53 25.79 -3.15 0.64
N TYR A 54 26.46 -2.01 0.45
CA TYR A 54 25.99 -0.69 0.91
C TYR A 54 24.70 -0.29 0.19
N ILE A 55 24.60 -0.50 -1.13
CA ILE A 55 23.40 -0.22 -1.92
C ILE A 55 22.23 -1.07 -1.42
N ASN A 56 22.46 -2.37 -1.19
CA ASN A 56 21.45 -3.28 -0.64
C ASN A 56 21.02 -2.88 0.78
N GLY A 57 21.94 -2.36 1.60
CA GLY A 57 21.64 -1.79 2.92
C GLY A 57 20.64 -0.64 2.81
N ALA A 58 20.90 0.34 1.95
CA ALA A 58 19.99 1.46 1.69
C ALA A 58 18.62 0.99 1.15
N ALA A 59 18.61 0.04 0.22
CA ALA A 59 17.41 -0.56 -0.33
C ALA A 59 16.56 -1.25 0.75
N ASN A 60 17.20 -1.95 1.67
CA ASN A 60 16.52 -2.63 2.77
C ASN A 60 15.88 -1.63 3.75
N VAL A 61 16.52 -0.50 4.03
CA VAL A 61 15.91 0.60 4.81
C VAL A 61 14.68 1.13 4.11
N ALA A 62 14.75 1.43 2.81
CA ALA A 62 13.61 1.91 2.02
C ALA A 62 12.42 0.93 2.06
N LYS A 63 12.67 -0.36 1.86
CA LYS A 63 11.63 -1.41 1.94
C LYS A 63 11.02 -1.51 3.33
N THR A 64 11.82 -1.42 4.37
CA THR A 64 11.34 -1.49 5.76
C THR A 64 10.39 -0.34 6.08
N LEU A 65 10.65 0.86 5.57
CA LEU A 65 9.84 2.06 5.79
C LEU A 65 8.54 2.10 4.98
N THR A 66 8.12 0.98 4.36
CA THR A 66 6.91 0.92 3.53
C THR A 66 5.67 1.36 4.29
N GLY A 67 5.47 0.90 5.54
CA GLY A 67 4.34 1.34 6.37
C GLY A 67 4.34 2.84 6.65
N ALA A 68 5.50 3.42 6.92
CA ALA A 68 5.65 4.86 7.10
C ALA A 68 5.37 5.63 5.80
N GLY A 69 5.89 5.14 4.67
CA GLY A 69 5.64 5.70 3.34
C GLY A 69 4.16 5.72 2.99
N ILE A 70 3.43 4.64 3.30
CA ILE A 70 1.97 4.57 3.13
C ILE A 70 1.30 5.65 3.99
N GLY A 71 1.66 5.77 5.27
CA GLY A 71 1.10 6.78 6.17
C GLY A 71 1.29 8.21 5.66
N VAL A 72 2.50 8.54 5.21
CA VAL A 72 2.81 9.85 4.61
C VAL A 72 2.04 10.07 3.31
N GLY A 73 2.05 9.09 2.40
CA GLY A 73 1.38 9.19 1.10
C GLY A 73 -0.13 9.44 1.25
N VAL A 74 -0.79 8.73 2.16
CA VAL A 74 -2.21 8.92 2.48
C VAL A 74 -2.45 10.30 3.07
N ALA A 75 -1.64 10.74 4.05
CA ALA A 75 -1.78 12.03 4.71
C ALA A 75 -1.62 13.20 3.73
N VAL A 76 -0.63 13.13 2.85
CA VAL A 76 -0.39 14.13 1.80
C VAL A 76 -1.56 14.19 0.81
N LYS A 77 -2.02 13.03 0.34
CA LYS A 77 -3.14 12.96 -0.61
C LYS A 77 -4.45 13.49 -0.02
N LEU A 78 -4.65 13.29 1.29
CA LEU A 78 -5.80 13.83 2.02
C LEU A 78 -5.64 15.30 2.45
N GLY A 79 -4.52 15.96 2.17
CA GLY A 79 -4.26 17.35 2.53
C GLY A 79 -4.15 17.59 4.04
N SER A 80 -3.48 16.71 4.75
CA SER A 80 -3.32 16.78 6.21
C SER A 80 -2.22 17.79 6.63
N SER A 81 -2.29 18.27 7.88
CA SER A 81 -1.25 19.15 8.44
C SER A 81 0.08 18.39 8.62
N PRO A 82 1.22 19.09 8.68
CA PRO A 82 2.52 18.45 8.85
C PRO A 82 2.61 17.54 10.09
N LEU A 83 2.04 17.95 11.22
CA LEU A 83 2.01 17.14 12.46
C LEU A 83 1.24 15.84 12.26
N VAL A 84 0.06 15.91 11.61
CA VAL A 84 -0.74 14.72 11.28
C VAL A 84 0.01 13.81 10.31
N THR A 85 0.71 14.37 9.32
CA THR A 85 1.47 13.62 8.34
C THR A 85 2.60 12.81 8.99
N ILE A 86 3.37 13.43 9.88
CA ILE A 86 4.45 12.75 10.60
C ILE A 86 3.88 11.65 11.52
N ALA A 87 2.81 11.96 12.26
CA ALA A 87 2.16 11.00 13.15
C ALA A 87 1.51 9.83 12.36
N ALA A 88 1.00 10.10 11.16
CA ALA A 88 0.47 9.06 10.25
C ALA A 88 1.56 8.10 9.77
N ALA A 89 2.80 8.57 9.56
CA ALA A 89 3.94 7.71 9.25
C ALA A 89 4.19 6.68 10.36
N VAL A 90 4.15 7.13 11.62
CA VAL A 90 4.32 6.24 12.79
C VAL A 90 3.16 5.26 12.87
N SER A 91 1.92 5.73 12.73
CA SER A 91 0.72 4.88 12.76
C SER A 91 0.70 3.85 11.65
N GLY A 92 1.12 4.22 10.43
CA GLY A 92 1.26 3.32 9.30
C GLY A 92 2.32 2.25 9.56
N MET A 93 3.43 2.61 10.20
CA MET A 93 4.47 1.65 10.58
C MET A 93 3.96 0.65 11.63
N ILE A 94 3.21 1.12 12.63
CA ILE A 94 2.58 0.24 13.64
C ILE A 94 1.58 -0.71 12.96
N GLY A 95 0.73 -0.19 12.05
CA GLY A 95 -0.24 -0.99 11.31
C GLY A 95 0.38 -2.02 10.36
N ALA A 96 1.61 -1.78 9.87
CA ALA A 96 2.36 -2.73 9.07
C ALA A 96 2.82 -3.96 9.87
N PHE A 97 2.97 -3.82 11.20
CA PHE A 97 3.40 -4.88 12.12
C PHE A 97 2.39 -5.05 13.26
N PRO A 98 1.17 -5.57 12.97
CA PRO A 98 0.03 -5.47 13.87
C PRO A 98 0.06 -6.44 15.05
N THR A 99 1.06 -7.31 15.17
CA THR A 99 1.19 -8.28 16.28
C THR A 99 2.51 -8.13 17.00
N VAL A 100 2.54 -8.50 18.29
CA VAL A 100 3.78 -8.51 19.09
C VAL A 100 4.85 -9.36 18.43
N ASN A 101 4.46 -10.52 17.87
CA ASN A 101 5.39 -11.40 17.15
C ASN A 101 5.92 -10.74 15.86
N SER A 102 5.10 -10.00 15.11
CA SER A 102 5.57 -9.28 13.92
C SER A 102 6.46 -8.09 14.27
N MET A 103 6.20 -7.42 15.41
CA MET A 103 7.07 -6.35 15.92
C MET A 103 8.42 -6.88 16.43
N SER A 104 8.44 -8.02 17.12
CA SER A 104 9.69 -8.66 17.57
C SER A 104 10.49 -9.27 16.42
N ALA A 105 9.81 -9.63 15.32
CA ALA A 105 10.43 -10.11 14.08
C ALA A 105 10.76 -8.96 13.09
N PHE A 106 10.71 -7.70 13.55
CA PHE A 106 11.09 -6.55 12.74
C PHE A 106 12.52 -6.69 12.25
N ALA A 107 12.68 -6.78 10.95
CA ALA A 107 13.99 -6.95 10.31
C ALA A 107 14.09 -6.03 9.09
N LEU A 108 15.29 -5.53 8.84
CA LEU A 108 15.57 -4.73 7.65
C LEU A 108 15.23 -5.49 6.38
N GLY A 109 14.56 -4.83 5.46
CA GLY A 109 14.13 -5.38 4.18
C GLY A 109 12.73 -6.01 4.18
N LYS A 110 12.07 -6.12 5.33
CA LYS A 110 10.68 -6.61 5.43
C LYS A 110 9.70 -5.42 5.42
N PRO A 111 8.81 -5.31 4.43
CA PRO A 111 7.92 -4.15 4.28
C PRO A 111 6.74 -4.13 5.27
N GLY A 112 6.47 -5.27 5.95
CA GLY A 112 5.26 -5.45 6.74
C GLY A 112 4.01 -5.62 5.87
N GLU A 113 2.83 -5.50 6.49
CA GLU A 113 1.53 -5.70 5.83
C GLU A 113 0.95 -4.34 5.36
N PRO A 114 0.84 -4.08 4.03
CA PRO A 114 0.47 -2.78 3.50
C PRO A 114 -0.98 -2.35 3.80
N LEU A 115 -1.94 -3.28 3.82
CA LEU A 115 -3.35 -2.92 4.09
C LEU A 115 -3.57 -2.56 5.55
N GLY A 116 -2.91 -3.26 6.48
CA GLY A 116 -2.91 -2.91 7.89
C GLY A 116 -2.30 -1.53 8.13
N ALA A 117 -1.18 -1.24 7.45
CA ALA A 117 -0.56 0.09 7.45
C ALA A 117 -1.53 1.17 6.96
N PHE A 118 -2.24 0.92 5.87
CA PHE A 118 -3.22 1.84 5.30
C PHE A 118 -4.37 2.13 6.28
N VAL A 119 -4.99 1.09 6.85
CA VAL A 119 -6.14 1.24 7.74
C VAL A 119 -5.75 2.00 9.02
N ALA A 120 -4.61 1.65 9.63
CA ALA A 120 -4.11 2.33 10.82
C ALA A 120 -3.80 3.81 10.54
N ALA A 121 -3.08 4.09 9.44
CA ALA A 121 -2.75 5.46 9.04
C ALA A 121 -4.01 6.28 8.69
N TYR A 122 -4.96 5.69 7.96
CA TYR A 122 -6.19 6.39 7.58
C TYR A 122 -7.00 6.84 8.79
N VAL A 123 -7.21 5.95 9.76
CA VAL A 123 -7.94 6.29 11.00
C VAL A 123 -7.16 7.33 11.82
N ALA A 124 -5.85 7.17 11.95
CA ALA A 124 -5.00 8.16 12.61
C ALA A 124 -5.13 9.56 11.98
N ILE A 125 -5.15 9.64 10.65
CA ILE A 125 -5.32 10.89 9.91
C ILE A 125 -6.69 11.52 10.18
N GLU A 126 -7.77 10.73 10.10
CA GLU A 126 -9.10 11.27 10.34
C GLU A 126 -9.26 11.80 11.76
N ILE A 127 -8.76 11.08 12.78
CA ILE A 127 -8.77 11.54 14.17
C ILE A 127 -7.84 12.75 14.36
N GLY A 128 -6.64 12.70 13.78
CA GLY A 128 -5.70 13.82 13.85
C GLY A 128 -6.26 15.11 13.28
N ARG A 129 -7.00 15.05 12.17
CA ARG A 129 -7.68 16.20 11.57
C ARG A 129 -8.79 16.78 12.44
N LEU A 130 -9.44 15.94 13.26
CA LEU A 130 -10.45 16.42 14.21
C LEU A 130 -9.84 17.18 15.39
N VAL A 131 -8.57 16.90 15.72
CA VAL A 131 -7.88 17.46 16.89
C VAL A 131 -6.95 18.60 16.51
N SER A 132 -6.29 18.52 15.36
CA SER A 132 -5.26 19.44 14.89
C SER A 132 -5.77 20.89 14.86
N GLY A 133 -4.99 21.79 15.45
CA GLY A 133 -5.26 23.22 15.52
C GLY A 133 -6.32 23.64 16.55
N LYS A 134 -6.82 22.73 17.39
CA LYS A 134 -7.87 23.04 18.39
C LYS A 134 -7.37 23.26 19.80
N THR A 135 -6.13 22.91 20.08
CA THR A 135 -5.56 23.00 21.44
C THR A 135 -4.34 23.92 21.46
N LYS A 136 -4.10 24.57 22.61
CA LYS A 136 -2.91 25.42 22.79
C LYS A 136 -1.59 24.62 22.78
N VAL A 137 -1.66 23.31 23.03
CA VAL A 137 -0.53 22.37 23.03
C VAL A 137 -0.66 21.36 21.88
N ASP A 138 -1.04 21.84 20.70
CA ASP A 138 -1.32 21.05 19.51
C ASP A 138 -0.16 20.14 19.11
N ILE A 139 1.08 20.60 19.32
CA ILE A 139 2.30 19.84 19.03
C ILE A 139 2.41 18.52 19.80
N ILE A 140 1.74 18.39 20.93
CA ILE A 140 1.72 17.15 21.75
C ILE A 140 0.43 16.39 21.52
N VAL A 141 -0.71 17.09 21.58
CA VAL A 141 -2.05 16.45 21.56
C VAL A 141 -2.35 15.82 20.21
N THR A 142 -2.01 16.47 19.12
CA THR A 142 -2.29 15.96 17.78
C THR A 142 -1.51 14.69 17.44
N PRO A 143 -0.16 14.63 17.60
CA PRO A 143 0.57 13.38 17.37
C PRO A 143 0.16 12.26 18.32
N PHE A 144 -0.09 12.58 19.60
CA PHE A 144 -0.55 11.59 20.56
C PHE A 144 -1.90 10.96 20.15
N ALA A 145 -2.89 11.80 19.79
CA ALA A 145 -4.19 11.32 19.34
C ALA A 145 -4.09 10.47 18.04
N CYS A 146 -3.26 10.90 17.09
CA CYS A 146 -3.00 10.15 15.85
C CYS A 146 -2.38 8.77 16.14
N ILE A 147 -1.29 8.76 16.89
CA ILE A 147 -0.54 7.51 17.14
C ILE A 147 -1.36 6.56 18.00
N ALA A 148 -2.01 7.06 19.06
CA ALA A 148 -2.84 6.23 19.93
C ALA A 148 -4.02 5.59 19.19
N SER A 149 -4.73 6.37 18.35
CA SER A 149 -5.84 5.84 17.55
C SER A 149 -5.38 4.90 16.46
N GLY A 150 -4.30 5.23 15.76
CA GLY A 150 -3.70 4.39 14.74
C GLY A 150 -3.19 3.07 15.30
N ALA A 151 -2.52 3.09 16.46
CA ALA A 151 -2.06 1.90 17.17
C ALA A 151 -3.24 1.03 17.62
N ALA A 152 -4.27 1.62 18.24
CA ALA A 152 -5.46 0.88 18.67
C ALA A 152 -6.12 0.14 17.49
N VAL A 153 -6.33 0.83 16.38
CA VAL A 153 -6.91 0.23 15.17
C VAL A 153 -5.96 -0.79 14.54
N GLY A 154 -4.66 -0.48 14.45
CA GLY A 154 -3.63 -1.37 13.91
C GLY A 154 -3.57 -2.71 14.65
N TYR A 155 -3.63 -2.69 15.99
CA TYR A 155 -3.59 -3.92 16.79
C TYR A 155 -4.91 -4.70 16.80
N VAL A 156 -6.07 -4.03 16.65
CA VAL A 156 -7.38 -4.71 16.66
C VAL A 156 -7.74 -5.22 15.26
N ILE A 157 -7.59 -4.40 14.24
CA ILE A 157 -8.05 -4.71 12.87
C ILE A 157 -6.92 -5.29 12.01
N GLY A 158 -5.67 -4.95 12.30
CA GLY A 158 -4.51 -5.44 11.55
C GLY A 158 -4.36 -6.95 11.52
N PRO A 159 -4.42 -7.67 12.66
CA PRO A 159 -4.26 -9.12 12.68
C PRO A 159 -5.28 -9.87 11.81
N PRO A 160 -6.60 -9.60 11.88
CA PRO A 160 -7.57 -10.26 11.00
C PRO A 160 -7.35 -9.93 9.51
N ILE A 161 -6.95 -8.71 9.17
CA ILE A 161 -6.62 -8.35 7.78
C ILE A 161 -5.41 -9.17 7.30
N SER A 162 -4.33 -9.19 8.08
CA SER A 162 -3.11 -9.93 7.75
C SER A 162 -3.38 -11.44 7.60
N ALA A 163 -4.15 -12.02 8.52
CA ALA A 163 -4.53 -13.43 8.47
C ALA A 163 -5.37 -13.75 7.22
N PHE A 164 -6.34 -12.89 6.87
CA PHE A 164 -7.16 -13.05 5.69
C PHE A 164 -6.33 -12.97 4.41
N MET A 165 -5.43 -11.99 4.30
CA MET A 165 -4.55 -11.84 3.15
C MET A 165 -3.59 -13.00 2.98
N MET A 166 -2.99 -13.49 4.07
CA MET A 166 -2.13 -14.66 4.04
C MET A 166 -2.89 -15.94 3.65
N TRP A 167 -4.12 -16.11 4.16
CA TRP A 167 -4.97 -17.24 3.76
C TRP A 167 -5.28 -17.18 2.25
N LEU A 168 -5.64 -16.01 1.74
CA LEU A 168 -5.93 -15.82 0.33
C LEU A 168 -4.69 -16.07 -0.55
N GLY A 169 -3.53 -15.59 -0.11
CA GLY A 169 -2.25 -15.82 -0.79
C GLY A 169 -1.84 -17.30 -0.83
N ASN A 170 -2.02 -18.00 0.28
CA ASN A 170 -1.77 -19.45 0.34
C ASN A 170 -2.69 -20.22 -0.61
N LEU A 171 -3.97 -19.85 -0.66
CA LEU A 171 -4.92 -20.45 -1.60
C LEU A 171 -4.47 -20.26 -3.05
N VAL A 172 -4.01 -19.06 -3.40
CA VAL A 172 -3.48 -18.74 -4.72
C VAL A 172 -2.21 -19.53 -5.02
N ASN A 173 -1.22 -19.52 -4.13
CA ASN A 173 0.05 -20.19 -4.34
C ASN A 173 -0.12 -21.71 -4.49
N ILE A 174 -0.92 -22.35 -3.63
CA ILE A 174 -1.19 -23.81 -3.70
C ILE A 174 -1.86 -24.18 -5.04
N ASN A 175 -2.87 -23.41 -5.47
CA ASN A 175 -3.55 -23.71 -6.74
C ASN A 175 -2.63 -23.56 -7.95
N VAL A 176 -1.73 -22.57 -7.93
CA VAL A 176 -0.77 -22.36 -9.02
C VAL A 176 0.32 -23.44 -9.01
N GLU A 177 0.77 -23.90 -7.83
CA GLU A 177 1.74 -24.99 -7.72
C GLU A 177 1.17 -26.33 -8.22
N GLN A 178 -0.08 -26.63 -7.90
CA GLN A 178 -0.75 -27.87 -8.35
C GLN A 178 -1.10 -27.88 -9.83
N HIS A 179 -1.51 -26.72 -10.37
CA HIS A 179 -1.90 -26.57 -11.77
C HIS A 179 -1.25 -25.31 -12.38
N PRO A 180 0.05 -25.33 -12.69
CA PRO A 180 0.81 -24.12 -13.06
C PRO A 180 0.24 -23.38 -14.29
N VAL A 181 -0.24 -24.09 -15.29
CA VAL A 181 -0.79 -23.47 -16.51
C VAL A 181 -2.14 -22.81 -16.24
N ILE A 182 -3.10 -23.56 -15.68
CA ILE A 182 -4.46 -23.06 -15.43
C ILE A 182 -4.43 -22.01 -14.33
N GLY A 183 -3.74 -22.29 -13.22
CA GLY A 183 -3.57 -21.37 -12.11
C GLY A 183 -2.84 -20.08 -12.52
N GLY A 184 -1.79 -20.21 -13.32
CA GLY A 184 -1.05 -19.07 -13.88
C GLY A 184 -1.91 -18.17 -14.77
N ILE A 185 -2.74 -18.74 -15.65
CA ILE A 185 -3.70 -17.98 -16.48
C ILE A 185 -4.71 -17.26 -15.60
N LEU A 186 -5.28 -17.95 -14.61
CA LEU A 186 -6.31 -17.37 -13.72
C LEU A 186 -5.75 -16.19 -12.93
N ILE A 187 -4.56 -16.33 -12.33
CA ILE A 187 -3.89 -15.26 -11.58
C ILE A 187 -3.50 -14.10 -12.48
N SER A 188 -2.98 -14.37 -13.67
CA SER A 188 -2.63 -13.35 -14.66
C SER A 188 -3.85 -12.49 -15.01
N VAL A 189 -4.99 -13.11 -15.29
CA VAL A 189 -6.25 -12.41 -15.59
C VAL A 189 -6.76 -11.63 -14.40
N LEU A 190 -6.80 -12.24 -13.20
CA LEU A 190 -7.28 -11.58 -11.97
C LEU A 190 -6.43 -10.36 -11.61
N MET A 191 -5.10 -10.48 -11.63
CA MET A 191 -4.21 -9.37 -11.31
C MET A 191 -4.26 -8.27 -12.38
N GLY A 192 -4.41 -8.62 -13.65
CA GLY A 192 -4.67 -7.66 -14.71
C GLY A 192 -5.97 -6.90 -14.50
N MET A 193 -7.06 -7.57 -14.10
CA MET A 193 -8.33 -6.91 -13.77
C MET A 193 -8.21 -6.01 -12.52
N ILE A 194 -7.50 -6.44 -11.48
CA ILE A 194 -7.27 -5.65 -10.27
C ILE A 194 -6.55 -4.34 -10.60
N LEU A 195 -5.65 -4.35 -11.58
CA LEU A 195 -4.94 -3.15 -12.03
C LEU A 195 -5.88 -2.07 -12.61
N THR A 196 -7.08 -2.45 -13.06
CA THR A 196 -8.09 -1.48 -13.52
C THR A 196 -8.74 -0.69 -12.37
N LEU A 197 -8.65 -1.21 -11.15
CA LEU A 197 -9.18 -0.55 -9.96
C LEU A 197 -8.17 0.51 -9.46
N PRO A 198 -8.61 1.55 -8.77
CA PRO A 198 -7.73 2.55 -8.18
C PRO A 198 -7.02 2.00 -6.92
N ILE A 199 -6.50 0.80 -7.02
CA ILE A 199 -5.83 0.04 -5.95
C ILE A 199 -4.48 -0.42 -6.50
N SER A 200 -3.43 -0.38 -5.68
CA SER A 200 -2.12 -0.90 -6.09
C SER A 200 -2.13 -2.42 -6.15
N SER A 201 -1.99 -3.00 -7.34
CA SER A 201 -1.84 -4.45 -7.54
C SER A 201 -0.61 -5.00 -6.82
N ALA A 202 0.48 -4.22 -6.77
CA ALA A 202 1.68 -4.57 -6.02
C ALA A 202 1.40 -4.68 -4.50
N ALA A 203 0.59 -3.76 -3.94
CA ALA A 203 0.18 -3.83 -2.54
C ALA A 203 -0.59 -5.11 -2.24
N ILE A 204 -1.54 -5.47 -3.09
CA ILE A 204 -2.32 -6.69 -2.96
C ILE A 204 -1.43 -7.93 -3.05
N GLY A 205 -0.54 -7.99 -4.04
CA GLY A 205 0.40 -9.10 -4.22
C GLY A 205 1.30 -9.30 -3.00
N VAL A 206 1.83 -8.21 -2.44
CA VAL A 206 2.66 -8.26 -1.22
C VAL A 206 1.84 -8.66 0.00
N SER A 207 0.64 -8.11 0.20
CA SER A 207 -0.25 -8.48 1.32
C SER A 207 -0.69 -9.94 1.27
N MET A 208 -0.89 -10.48 0.08
CA MET A 208 -1.24 -11.88 -0.14
C MET A 208 -0.02 -12.81 -0.03
N GLY A 209 1.20 -12.30 -0.01
CA GLY A 209 2.41 -13.12 -0.01
C GLY A 209 2.54 -14.01 -1.25
N ILE A 210 2.14 -13.51 -2.43
CA ILE A 210 2.26 -14.25 -3.69
C ILE A 210 3.74 -14.40 -4.06
N THR A 211 4.17 -15.63 -4.32
CA THR A 211 5.57 -15.97 -4.60
C THR A 211 5.71 -16.90 -5.82
N GLY A 212 6.93 -17.15 -6.25
CA GLY A 212 7.25 -18.16 -7.28
C GLY A 212 6.51 -17.94 -8.60
N VAL A 213 5.94 -19.00 -9.15
CA VAL A 213 5.22 -19.01 -10.43
C VAL A 213 3.99 -18.09 -10.40
N ALA A 214 3.29 -18.03 -9.26
CA ALA A 214 2.12 -17.16 -9.09
C ALA A 214 2.52 -15.67 -9.20
N ALA A 215 3.65 -15.25 -8.62
CA ALA A 215 4.16 -13.89 -8.74
C ALA A 215 4.55 -13.55 -10.19
N GLY A 216 5.21 -14.49 -10.89
CA GLY A 216 5.54 -14.35 -12.31
C GLY A 216 4.28 -14.18 -13.18
N ALA A 217 3.27 -15.01 -12.98
CA ALA A 217 2.00 -14.93 -13.70
C ALA A 217 1.25 -13.62 -13.42
N ALA A 218 1.22 -13.16 -12.15
CA ALA A 218 0.65 -11.88 -11.75
C ALA A 218 1.34 -10.71 -12.47
N THR A 219 2.67 -10.72 -12.53
CA THR A 219 3.47 -9.69 -13.21
C THR A 219 3.15 -9.65 -14.70
N ILE A 220 3.09 -10.80 -15.38
CA ILE A 220 2.74 -10.88 -16.79
C ILE A 220 1.33 -10.29 -17.03
N GLY A 221 0.35 -10.65 -16.20
CA GLY A 221 -1.01 -10.11 -16.30
C GLY A 221 -1.07 -8.60 -16.18
N CYS A 222 -0.34 -8.03 -15.20
CA CYS A 222 -0.22 -6.59 -15.03
C CYS A 222 0.46 -5.92 -16.23
N CYS A 223 1.55 -6.49 -16.76
CA CYS A 223 2.24 -5.94 -17.93
C CYS A 223 1.34 -5.94 -19.17
N CYS A 224 0.63 -7.03 -19.44
CA CYS A 224 -0.31 -7.11 -20.57
C CYS A 224 -1.44 -6.08 -20.45
N GLN A 225 -1.97 -5.89 -19.24
CA GLN A 225 -3.00 -4.89 -18.99
C GLN A 225 -2.50 -3.46 -19.18
N MET A 226 -1.30 -3.12 -18.73
CA MET A 226 -0.69 -1.81 -18.96
C MET A 226 -0.51 -1.51 -20.43
N VAL A 227 -0.02 -2.47 -21.23
CA VAL A 227 0.08 -2.33 -22.68
C VAL A 227 -1.29 -2.18 -23.31
N GLY A 228 -2.29 -2.95 -22.85
CA GLY A 228 -3.67 -2.82 -23.30
C GLY A 228 -4.24 -1.41 -23.06
N PHE A 229 -4.01 -0.83 -21.89
CA PHE A 229 -4.41 0.55 -21.59
C PHE A 229 -3.66 1.58 -22.42
N ALA A 230 -2.35 1.39 -22.62
CA ALA A 230 -1.56 2.28 -23.46
C ALA A 230 -2.13 2.33 -24.89
N VAL A 231 -2.44 1.18 -25.48
CA VAL A 231 -3.04 1.08 -26.81
C VAL A 231 -4.44 1.66 -26.86
N ALA A 232 -5.29 1.37 -25.86
CA ALA A 232 -6.65 1.88 -25.80
C ALA A 232 -6.68 3.41 -25.64
N SER A 233 -5.80 3.98 -24.80
CA SER A 233 -5.72 5.42 -24.55
C SER A 233 -5.00 6.20 -25.67
N TYR A 234 -4.27 5.53 -26.54
CA TYR A 234 -3.53 6.16 -27.64
C TYR A 234 -4.43 6.96 -28.59
N ARG A 235 -5.65 6.48 -28.86
CA ARG A 235 -6.64 7.17 -29.72
C ARG A 235 -7.05 8.52 -29.17
N GLU A 236 -7.10 8.68 -27.84
CA GLU A 236 -7.56 9.90 -27.15
C GLU A 236 -6.38 10.80 -26.75
N ASN A 237 -5.31 10.24 -26.22
CA ASN A 237 -4.18 10.98 -25.64
C ASN A 237 -2.91 10.94 -26.48
N LYS A 238 -2.90 10.28 -27.64
CA LYS A 238 -1.73 10.09 -28.52
C LYS A 238 -0.48 9.64 -27.75
N MET A 239 0.70 10.20 -28.07
CA MET A 239 1.95 9.84 -27.39
C MET A 239 1.96 10.14 -25.89
N GLY A 240 1.19 11.12 -25.43
CA GLY A 240 1.08 11.46 -24.00
C GLY A 240 0.48 10.34 -23.16
N GLY A 241 -0.53 9.61 -23.69
CA GLY A 241 -1.10 8.46 -23.01
C GLY A 241 -0.18 7.23 -22.97
N LEU A 242 0.70 7.08 -23.95
CA LEU A 242 1.66 5.98 -24.00
C LEU A 242 2.83 6.16 -23.04
N ILE A 243 3.22 7.40 -22.75
CA ILE A 243 4.36 7.72 -21.86
C ILE A 243 3.91 7.80 -20.38
N ALA A 244 2.63 8.10 -20.13
CA ALA A 244 2.11 8.28 -18.77
C ALA A 244 1.71 6.96 -18.08
N GLN A 245 1.77 5.84 -18.76
CA GLN A 245 1.50 4.49 -18.24
C GLN A 245 2.77 3.65 -18.19
#